data_7f0fdcc083733545e35f22c5e0f6c36f
#
_entry.id   7f0fdcc083733545e35f22c5e0f6c36f
#
_cell.length_a   1.000
_cell.length_b   1.000
_cell.length_c   1.000
_cell.angle_alpha   90.00
_cell.angle_beta   90.00
_cell.angle_gamma   90.00
#
_symmetry.space_group_name_H-M   'P 1'
#
loop_
_entity.id
_entity.type
_entity.pdbx_description
1 polymer ?
#
loop_
_entity_poly.entity_id
_entity_poly.type
_entity_poly.pdbx_seq_one_letter_code
_entity_poly.pdbx_strand_id
1 'polypeptide(L)'
;MMTINSDRTQGINTPRFARFFRWTPLPLRLIVGYGFMAHGYAKVIHGPEHFFAILHAIGVPAPELMGWATILVELIGGFAVFIGAYVRLFSLPMAAVLLVAIFTVHLPYGFSSIKLQAVTAAGAQFGPPGYEVDVLYLACLASLVLGWSGPLSVEGLLAKSSSKEKMAE
;
A
#
# COMPACT_ATOMS: atom_id res chain seq x y z
N MET A 1 -12.08 -61.01 2.84
CA MET A 1 -11.13 -60.26 2.04
C MET A 1 -11.89 -59.09 1.44
N MET A 2 -11.84 -57.96 2.10
CA MET A 2 -12.70 -56.78 1.84
C MET A 2 -11.82 -55.75 1.10
N THR A 3 -12.04 -55.59 -0.18
CA THR A 3 -11.35 -54.62 -1.05
C THR A 3 -11.88 -53.24 -0.74
N ILE A 4 -11.03 -52.42 -0.12
CA ILE A 4 -11.31 -51.02 0.11
C ILE A 4 -11.14 -50.28 -1.22
N ASN A 5 -12.27 -49.83 -1.75
CA ASN A 5 -12.31 -49.01 -2.96
C ASN A 5 -11.84 -47.58 -2.65
N SER A 6 -10.61 -47.24 -3.04
CA SER A 6 -9.94 -45.96 -2.75
C SER A 6 -10.18 -44.90 -3.83
N ASP A 7 -11.37 -44.87 -4.43
CA ASP A 7 -11.66 -43.93 -5.51
C ASP A 7 -12.76 -42.93 -5.13
N ARG A 8 -12.47 -42.06 -4.15
CA ARG A 8 -13.20 -40.83 -3.93
C ARG A 8 -12.24 -39.67 -3.63
N THR A 9 -11.38 -39.33 -4.57
CA THR A 9 -10.90 -37.96 -4.65
C THR A 9 -12.10 -37.08 -5.05
N GLN A 10 -12.93 -36.78 -4.07
CA GLN A 10 -13.97 -35.75 -4.21
C GLN A 10 -13.28 -34.47 -4.67
N GLY A 11 -13.55 -34.07 -5.92
CA GLY A 11 -13.20 -32.75 -6.41
C GLY A 11 -13.69 -31.72 -5.40
N ILE A 12 -12.75 -31.06 -4.71
CA ILE A 12 -13.04 -29.99 -3.76
C ILE A 12 -13.72 -28.91 -4.59
N ASN A 13 -15.05 -28.89 -4.56
CA ASN A 13 -15.85 -27.77 -5.06
C ASN A 13 -15.40 -26.54 -4.27
N THR A 14 -14.45 -25.78 -4.81
CA THR A 14 -14.06 -24.50 -4.26
C THR A 14 -15.34 -23.66 -4.17
N PRO A 15 -15.80 -23.30 -2.97
CA PRO A 15 -17.06 -22.59 -2.82
C PRO A 15 -17.01 -21.30 -3.65
N ARG A 16 -18.12 -20.92 -4.28
CA ARG A 16 -18.21 -19.70 -5.11
C ARG A 16 -17.56 -18.48 -4.47
N PHE A 17 -17.63 -18.37 -3.14
CA PHE A 17 -16.97 -17.34 -2.35
C PHE A 17 -15.44 -17.32 -2.46
N ALA A 18 -14.77 -18.48 -2.56
CA ALA A 18 -13.31 -18.53 -2.72
C ALA A 18 -12.83 -17.84 -4.01
N ARG A 19 -13.70 -17.79 -5.02
CA ARG A 19 -13.42 -17.06 -6.27
C ARG A 19 -13.40 -15.56 -6.06
N PHE A 20 -14.21 -15.01 -5.18
CA PHE A 20 -14.25 -13.59 -4.86
C PHE A 20 -13.07 -13.16 -3.99
N PHE A 21 -12.64 -13.97 -3.02
CA PHE A 21 -11.48 -13.67 -2.17
C PHE A 21 -10.19 -13.46 -2.96
N ARG A 22 -10.07 -14.04 -4.13
CA ARG A 22 -8.94 -13.80 -5.02
C ARG A 22 -8.80 -12.33 -5.45
N TRP A 23 -9.88 -11.58 -5.49
CA TRP A 23 -9.91 -10.19 -5.96
C TRP A 23 -9.68 -9.18 -4.84
N THR A 24 -9.71 -9.60 -3.58
CA THR A 24 -9.51 -8.73 -2.42
C THR A 24 -8.23 -7.87 -2.48
N PRO A 25 -7.08 -8.37 -2.96
CA PRO A 25 -5.88 -7.54 -3.03
C PRO A 25 -5.95 -6.42 -4.08
N LEU A 26 -6.77 -6.55 -5.11
CA LEU A 26 -6.83 -5.58 -6.20
C LEU A 26 -7.25 -4.18 -5.72
N PRO A 27 -8.40 -3.97 -5.05
CA PRO A 27 -8.79 -2.65 -4.57
C PRO A 27 -7.79 -2.07 -3.56
N LEU A 28 -7.18 -2.92 -2.71
CA LEU A 28 -6.14 -2.48 -1.77
C LEU A 28 -4.90 -1.95 -2.50
N ARG A 29 -4.42 -2.67 -3.52
CA ARG A 29 -3.29 -2.23 -4.34
C ARG A 29 -3.57 -0.91 -5.06
N LEU A 30 -4.76 -0.81 -5.66
CA LEU A 30 -5.14 0.38 -6.43
C LEU A 30 -5.18 1.62 -5.54
N ILE A 31 -5.84 1.55 -4.38
CA ILE A 31 -5.94 2.72 -3.50
C ILE A 31 -4.62 3.08 -2.85
N VAL A 32 -3.88 2.09 -2.33
CA VAL A 32 -2.58 2.33 -1.68
C VAL A 32 -1.56 2.82 -2.70
N GLY A 33 -1.41 2.14 -3.84
CA GLY A 33 -0.46 2.51 -4.88
C GLY A 33 -0.74 3.90 -5.44
N TYR A 34 -2.01 4.20 -5.76
CA TYR A 34 -2.40 5.52 -6.23
C TYR A 34 -2.14 6.61 -5.18
N GLY A 35 -2.52 6.37 -3.92
CA GLY A 35 -2.32 7.34 -2.84
C GLY A 35 -0.85 7.70 -2.64
N PHE A 36 0.04 6.69 -2.59
CA PHE A 36 1.48 6.95 -2.49
C PHE A 36 2.02 7.71 -3.69
N MET A 37 1.66 7.32 -4.91
CA MET A 37 2.06 8.07 -6.11
C MET A 37 1.58 9.52 -6.07
N ALA A 38 0.36 9.77 -5.64
CA ALA A 38 -0.20 11.12 -5.52
C ALA A 38 0.59 11.97 -4.51
N HIS A 39 0.99 11.40 -3.36
CA HIS A 39 1.81 12.07 -2.36
C HIS A 39 3.23 12.35 -2.85
N GLY A 40 3.87 11.38 -3.52
CA GLY A 40 5.20 11.58 -4.11
C GLY A 40 5.16 12.63 -5.23
N TYR A 41 4.16 12.56 -6.10
CA TYR A 41 3.96 13.53 -7.17
C TYR A 41 3.73 14.95 -6.63
N ALA A 42 2.90 15.11 -5.60
CA ALA A 42 2.67 16.40 -4.97
C ALA A 42 3.97 17.04 -4.46
N LYS A 43 4.88 16.25 -3.86
CA LYS A 43 6.19 16.74 -3.40
C LYS A 43 7.06 17.23 -4.56
N VAL A 44 7.00 16.57 -5.71
CA VAL A 44 7.77 16.96 -6.90
C VAL A 44 7.22 18.26 -7.50
N ILE A 45 5.91 18.38 -7.69
CA ILE A 45 5.32 19.55 -8.37
C ILE A 45 5.32 20.82 -7.52
N HIS A 46 5.28 20.69 -6.18
CA HIS A 46 5.35 21.84 -5.29
C HIS A 46 6.78 22.25 -4.93
N GLY A 47 7.78 21.57 -5.48
CA GLY A 47 9.20 21.77 -5.21
C GLY A 47 9.69 20.87 -4.08
N PRO A 48 10.62 19.91 -4.37
CA PRO A 48 11.17 19.02 -3.38
C PRO A 48 11.83 19.72 -2.19
N GLU A 49 12.38 20.90 -2.41
CA GLU A 49 13.04 21.73 -1.40
C GLU A 49 12.09 22.13 -0.26
N HIS A 50 10.82 22.33 -0.52
CA HIS A 50 9.83 22.59 0.53
C HIS A 50 9.69 21.38 1.47
N PHE A 51 9.69 20.18 0.91
CA PHE A 51 9.65 18.95 1.69
C PHE A 51 10.95 18.74 2.47
N PHE A 52 12.11 19.05 1.89
CA PHE A 52 13.40 18.97 2.59
C PHE A 52 13.45 19.96 3.76
N ALA A 53 12.89 21.16 3.60
CA ALA A 53 12.79 22.13 4.69
C ALA A 53 11.92 21.60 5.85
N ILE A 54 10.82 20.90 5.57
CA ILE A 54 10.01 20.25 6.60
C ILE A 54 10.83 19.16 7.32
N LEU A 55 11.54 18.30 6.59
CA LEU A 55 12.39 17.26 7.18
C LEU A 55 13.49 17.84 8.06
N HIS A 56 14.10 18.94 7.63
CA HIS A 56 15.07 19.67 8.43
C HIS A 56 14.46 20.21 9.72
N ALA A 57 13.28 20.84 9.64
CA ALA A 57 12.60 21.44 10.79
C ALA A 57 12.20 20.41 11.85
N ILE A 58 11.89 19.17 11.46
CA ILE A 58 11.57 18.07 12.38
C ILE A 58 12.80 17.26 12.81
N GLY A 59 14.01 17.68 12.42
CA GLY A 59 15.27 17.09 12.86
C GLY A 59 15.67 15.79 12.15
N VAL A 60 15.17 15.52 10.95
CA VAL A 60 15.58 14.35 10.17
C VAL A 60 17.02 14.55 9.68
N PRO A 61 17.92 13.57 9.89
CA PRO A 61 19.30 13.65 9.41
C PRO A 61 19.34 13.59 7.87
N ALA A 62 20.27 14.35 7.25
CA ALA A 62 20.44 14.44 5.81
C ALA A 62 19.11 14.66 5.05
N PRO A 63 18.39 15.77 5.31
CA PRO A 63 17.00 15.97 4.89
C PRO A 63 16.79 15.89 3.38
N GLU A 64 17.75 16.33 2.56
CA GLU A 64 17.69 16.23 1.12
C GLU A 64 17.73 14.76 0.64
N LEU A 65 18.67 13.98 1.20
CA LEU A 65 18.79 12.55 0.88
C LEU A 65 17.54 11.77 1.31
N MET A 66 17.07 12.01 2.54
CA MET A 66 15.86 11.38 3.06
C MET A 66 14.62 11.83 2.31
N GLY A 67 14.57 13.07 1.87
CA GLY A 67 13.50 13.62 1.05
C GLY A 67 13.40 12.95 -0.30
N TRP A 68 14.51 12.84 -1.02
CA TRP A 68 14.54 12.11 -2.28
C TRP A 68 14.24 10.62 -2.10
N ALA A 69 14.78 9.97 -1.07
CA ALA A 69 14.47 8.58 -0.76
C ALA A 69 12.96 8.39 -0.54
N THR A 70 12.32 9.27 0.22
CA THR A 70 10.87 9.24 0.45
C THR A 70 10.10 9.41 -0.85
N ILE A 71 10.43 10.41 -1.68
CA ILE A 71 9.77 10.66 -2.97
C ILE A 71 9.90 9.43 -3.88
N LEU A 72 11.07 8.81 -3.96
CA LEU A 72 11.29 7.61 -4.77
C LEU A 72 10.49 6.41 -4.24
N VAL A 73 10.46 6.19 -2.92
CA VAL A 73 9.63 5.14 -2.30
C VAL A 73 8.16 5.37 -2.62
N GLU A 74 7.68 6.60 -2.53
CA GLU A 74 6.29 6.93 -2.81
C GLU A 74 5.92 6.74 -4.29
N LEU A 75 6.76 7.17 -5.21
CA LEU A 75 6.48 7.07 -6.65
C LEU A 75 6.71 5.64 -7.16
N ILE A 76 7.90 5.09 -6.94
CA ILE A 76 8.28 3.76 -7.48
C ILE A 76 7.56 2.66 -6.69
N GLY A 77 7.56 2.73 -5.36
CA GLY A 77 6.87 1.78 -4.49
C GLY A 77 5.36 1.81 -4.72
N GLY A 78 4.78 3.01 -4.80
CA GLY A 78 3.37 3.20 -5.14
C GLY A 78 3.00 2.58 -6.48
N PHE A 79 3.78 2.84 -7.54
CA PHE A 79 3.58 2.25 -8.85
C PHE A 79 3.74 0.73 -8.84
N ALA A 80 4.78 0.21 -8.18
CA ALA A 80 5.01 -1.22 -8.07
C ALA A 80 3.84 -1.95 -7.37
N VAL A 81 3.35 -1.40 -6.25
CA VAL A 81 2.17 -1.94 -5.55
C VAL A 81 0.92 -1.83 -6.42
N PHE A 82 0.72 -0.72 -7.12
CA PHE A 82 -0.42 -0.50 -8.01
C PHE A 82 -0.53 -1.59 -9.08
N ILE A 83 0.56 -1.90 -9.78
CA ILE A 83 0.60 -2.96 -10.80
C ILE A 83 0.76 -4.36 -10.22
N GLY A 84 1.05 -4.50 -8.94
CA GLY A 84 1.26 -5.79 -8.25
C GLY A 84 2.59 -6.44 -8.60
N ALA A 85 3.66 -5.65 -8.65
CA ALA A 85 5.03 -6.09 -8.83
C ALA A 85 5.81 -5.96 -7.52
N TYR A 86 6.42 -7.05 -7.05
CA TYR A 86 7.23 -7.06 -5.81
C TYR A 86 6.53 -6.41 -4.61
N VAL A 87 5.22 -6.68 -4.47
CA VAL A 87 4.35 -6.01 -3.50
C VAL A 87 4.91 -6.08 -2.08
N ARG A 88 5.40 -7.25 -1.65
CA ARG A 88 5.99 -7.43 -0.31
C ARG A 88 7.23 -6.59 -0.11
N LEU A 89 8.09 -6.51 -1.13
CA LEU A 89 9.35 -5.76 -1.06
C LEU A 89 9.10 -4.27 -0.90
N PHE A 90 8.24 -3.70 -1.74
CA PHE A 90 7.93 -2.27 -1.72
C PHE A 90 7.04 -1.85 -0.56
N SER A 91 6.21 -2.74 -0.03
CA SER A 91 5.37 -2.44 1.14
C SER A 91 6.18 -2.12 2.40
N LEU A 92 7.37 -2.69 2.57
CA LEU A 92 8.21 -2.46 3.75
C LEU A 92 8.72 -1.01 3.84
N PRO A 93 9.40 -0.44 2.84
CA PRO A 93 9.82 0.96 2.89
C PRO A 93 8.62 1.93 2.89
N MET A 94 7.50 1.60 2.24
CA MET A 94 6.27 2.40 2.30
C MET A 94 5.70 2.44 3.72
N ALA A 95 5.68 1.31 4.42
CA ALA A 95 5.27 1.27 5.83
C ALA A 95 6.21 2.09 6.73
N ALA A 96 7.52 2.06 6.47
CA ALA A 96 8.49 2.88 7.20
C ALA A 96 8.22 4.38 7.00
N VAL A 97 7.91 4.83 5.78
CA VAL A 97 7.53 6.24 5.50
C VAL A 97 6.29 6.64 6.29
N LEU A 98 5.25 5.79 6.33
CA LEU A 98 4.04 6.07 7.13
C LEU A 98 4.33 6.14 8.62
N LEU A 99 5.12 5.22 9.16
CA LEU A 99 5.50 5.25 10.57
C LEU A 99 6.25 6.53 10.92
N VAL A 100 7.22 6.93 10.10
CA VAL A 100 7.91 8.21 10.29
C VAL A 100 6.91 9.37 10.25
N ALA A 101 6.01 9.42 9.28
CA ALA A 101 5.00 10.47 9.17
C ALA A 101 4.08 10.52 10.41
N ILE A 102 3.63 9.37 10.91
CA ILE A 102 2.83 9.29 12.14
C ILE A 102 3.56 9.95 13.30
N PHE A 103 4.79 9.51 13.59
CA PHE A 103 5.49 9.94 14.80
C PHE A 103 6.05 11.36 14.71
N THR A 104 6.38 11.84 13.52
CA THR A 104 7.01 13.17 13.36
C THR A 104 6.04 14.27 12.97
N VAL A 105 4.94 13.95 12.30
CA VAL A 105 4.02 14.95 11.72
C VAL A 105 2.61 14.83 12.31
N HIS A 106 2.00 13.64 12.28
CA HIS A 106 0.56 13.50 12.51
C HIS A 106 0.18 13.24 13.98
N LEU A 107 1.09 12.67 14.79
CA LEU A 107 0.82 12.30 16.18
C LEU A 107 0.32 13.47 17.04
N PRO A 108 0.90 14.70 16.96
CA PRO A 108 0.42 15.85 17.73
C PRO A 108 -1.03 16.24 17.41
N TYR A 109 -1.52 15.88 16.24
CA TYR A 109 -2.88 16.17 15.81
C TYR A 109 -3.90 15.09 16.22
N GLY A 110 -3.46 13.99 16.87
CA GLY A 110 -4.32 12.90 17.34
C GLY A 110 -4.84 12.03 16.21
N PHE A 111 -5.82 11.19 16.50
CA PHE A 111 -6.28 10.13 15.55
C PHE A 111 -7.01 10.70 14.34
N SER A 112 -8.07 11.48 14.54
CA SER A 112 -9.01 11.85 13.47
C SER A 112 -8.36 12.69 12.36
N SER A 113 -8.59 12.29 11.11
CA SER A 113 -8.15 13.03 9.93
C SER A 113 -9.10 14.17 9.52
N ILE A 114 -10.33 14.16 10.05
CA ILE A 114 -11.33 15.22 9.80
C ILE A 114 -11.60 15.95 11.09
N LYS A 115 -11.18 17.22 11.16
CA LYS A 115 -11.34 18.07 12.35
C LYS A 115 -11.93 19.41 11.96
N LEU A 116 -13.22 19.56 12.16
CA LEU A 116 -13.87 20.85 11.98
C LEU A 116 -13.35 21.83 13.05
N GLN A 117 -12.73 22.93 12.61
CA GLN A 117 -12.24 24.00 13.47
C GLN A 117 -13.23 25.15 13.58
N ALA A 118 -13.80 25.58 12.46
CA ALA A 118 -14.74 26.68 12.42
C ALA A 118 -15.70 26.54 11.23
N VAL A 119 -16.88 27.15 11.37
CA VAL A 119 -17.78 27.36 10.24
C VAL A 119 -17.87 28.87 10.04
N THR A 120 -17.44 29.34 8.87
CA THR A 120 -17.42 30.76 8.50
C THR A 120 -18.38 31.01 7.34
N ALA A 121 -18.59 32.27 6.98
CA ALA A 121 -19.38 32.63 5.81
C ALA A 121 -18.78 32.06 4.50
N ALA A 122 -17.47 31.75 4.47
CA ALA A 122 -16.80 31.12 3.34
C ALA A 122 -16.86 29.57 3.36
N GLY A 123 -17.47 28.97 4.39
CA GLY A 123 -17.63 27.53 4.56
C GLY A 123 -16.93 26.94 5.76
N ALA A 124 -16.93 25.61 5.85
CA ALA A 124 -16.27 24.87 6.92
C ALA A 124 -14.74 24.87 6.77
N GLN A 125 -14.04 25.16 7.86
CA GLN A 125 -12.58 25.13 7.95
C GLN A 125 -12.16 23.91 8.75
N PHE A 126 -11.20 23.15 8.21
CA PHE A 126 -10.68 21.93 8.83
C PHE A 126 -9.23 22.14 9.27
N GLY A 127 -8.88 21.54 10.38
CA GLY A 127 -7.52 21.53 10.91
C GLY A 127 -6.61 20.52 10.24
N PRO A 128 -5.32 20.48 10.65
CA PRO A 128 -4.39 19.48 10.17
C PRO A 128 -4.87 18.06 10.42
N PRO A 129 -4.68 17.14 9.47
CA PRO A 129 -5.11 15.75 9.60
C PRO A 129 -4.31 15.02 10.69
N GLY A 130 -4.99 14.15 11.43
CA GLY A 130 -4.36 13.18 12.31
C GLY A 130 -3.91 11.92 11.57
N TYR A 131 -3.45 10.92 12.33
CA TYR A 131 -2.82 9.71 11.78
C TYR A 131 -3.78 8.59 11.33
N GLU A 132 -5.09 8.83 11.29
CA GLU A 132 -6.12 7.85 10.90
C GLU A 132 -5.84 7.23 9.54
N VAL A 133 -5.55 8.06 8.54
CA VAL A 133 -5.30 7.61 7.16
C VAL A 133 -4.00 6.82 7.09
N ASP A 134 -2.96 7.22 7.81
CA ASP A 134 -1.70 6.47 7.85
C ASP A 134 -1.90 5.05 8.41
N VAL A 135 -2.69 4.90 9.49
CA VAL A 135 -3.02 3.59 10.06
C VAL A 135 -3.85 2.74 9.09
N LEU A 136 -4.78 3.34 8.36
CA LEU A 136 -5.54 2.65 7.31
C LEU A 136 -4.62 2.15 6.19
N TYR A 137 -3.68 2.98 5.73
CA TYR A 137 -2.68 2.55 4.75
C TYR A 137 -1.78 1.45 5.29
N LEU A 138 -1.33 1.53 6.55
CA LEU A 138 -0.55 0.47 7.19
C LEU A 138 -1.32 -0.86 7.25
N ALA A 139 -2.61 -0.83 7.60
CA ALA A 139 -3.46 -2.01 7.61
C ALA A 139 -3.63 -2.62 6.20
N CYS A 140 -3.78 -1.78 5.18
CA CYS A 140 -3.82 -2.21 3.79
C CYS A 140 -2.50 -2.85 3.35
N LEU A 141 -1.36 -2.22 3.65
CA LEU A 141 -0.02 -2.76 3.35
C LEU A 141 0.21 -4.08 4.07
N ALA A 142 -0.14 -4.18 5.36
CA ALA A 142 -0.05 -5.43 6.13
C ALA A 142 -0.88 -6.55 5.47
N SER A 143 -2.11 -6.25 5.05
CA SER A 143 -2.98 -7.20 4.34
C SER A 143 -2.37 -7.66 3.01
N LEU A 144 -1.70 -6.77 2.28
CA LEU A 144 -1.00 -7.08 1.03
C LEU A 144 0.26 -7.92 1.25
N VAL A 145 1.01 -7.68 2.35
CA VAL A 145 2.21 -8.45 2.71
C VAL A 145 1.84 -9.86 3.16
N LEU A 146 0.80 -10.01 3.99
CA LEU A 146 0.33 -11.29 4.52
C LEU A 146 -0.40 -12.12 3.46
N GLY A 147 -1.05 -11.46 2.50
CA GLY A 147 -1.77 -12.10 1.41
C GLY A 147 -0.87 -12.42 0.21
N TRP A 148 -1.46 -12.39 -0.96
CA TRP A 148 -0.78 -12.51 -2.24
C TRP A 148 -1.19 -11.31 -3.13
N SER A 149 -0.47 -11.10 -4.23
CA SER A 149 -0.65 -9.92 -5.09
C SER A 149 -1.99 -9.87 -5.84
N GLY A 150 -2.75 -10.97 -5.82
CA GLY A 150 -4.07 -11.06 -6.46
C GLY A 150 -4.03 -11.21 -7.99
N PRO A 151 -5.20 -11.31 -8.63
CA PRO A 151 -5.32 -11.32 -10.08
C PRO A 151 -4.93 -9.96 -10.66
N LEU A 152 -4.63 -9.92 -11.95
CA LEU A 152 -4.17 -8.73 -12.66
C LEU A 152 -2.92 -8.10 -12.01
N SER A 153 -2.03 -8.94 -11.48
CA SER A 153 -0.73 -8.52 -10.95
C SER A 153 0.39 -9.04 -11.84
N VAL A 154 1.49 -8.29 -11.91
CA VAL A 154 2.71 -8.72 -12.61
C VAL A 154 3.21 -10.05 -12.03
N GLU A 155 3.24 -10.19 -10.71
CA GLU A 155 3.62 -11.44 -10.04
C GLU A 155 2.72 -12.63 -10.44
N GLY A 156 1.41 -12.39 -10.53
CA GLY A 156 0.45 -13.43 -10.96
C GLY A 156 0.60 -13.84 -12.42
N LEU A 157 1.01 -12.91 -13.29
CA LEU A 157 1.30 -13.21 -14.71
C LEU A 157 2.60 -14.01 -14.84
N LEU A 158 3.66 -13.63 -14.15
CA LEU A 158 4.95 -14.32 -14.15
C LEU A 158 4.82 -15.76 -13.62
N ALA A 159 4.07 -15.95 -12.53
CA ALA A 159 3.84 -17.28 -11.97
C ALA A 159 3.11 -18.22 -12.95
N LYS A 160 2.18 -17.70 -13.75
CA LYS A 160 1.48 -18.48 -14.77
C LYS A 160 2.39 -18.87 -15.95
N SER A 161 3.30 -17.98 -16.35
CA SER A 161 4.27 -18.26 -17.42
C SER A 161 5.22 -19.40 -17.03
N SER A 162 5.81 -19.31 -15.85
CA SER A 162 6.72 -20.34 -15.31
C SER A 162 6.05 -21.72 -15.15
N SER A 163 4.76 -21.76 -14.80
CA SER A 163 4.02 -23.02 -14.69
C SER A 163 3.75 -23.67 -16.05
N LYS A 164 3.60 -22.88 -17.12
CA LYS A 164 3.41 -23.40 -18.48
C LYS A 164 4.71 -23.98 -19.07
N GLU A 165 5.84 -23.34 -18.81
CA GLU A 165 7.16 -23.85 -19.25
C GLU A 165 7.45 -25.23 -18.63
N LYS A 166 7.22 -25.39 -17.32
CA LYS A 166 7.45 -26.67 -16.64
C LYS A 166 6.52 -27.82 -17.06
N MET A 167 5.39 -27.53 -17.70
CA MET A 167 4.51 -28.57 -18.24
C MET A 167 4.80 -28.91 -19.71
N ALA A 168 5.67 -28.14 -20.36
CA ALA A 168 6.09 -28.36 -21.75
C ALA A 168 7.43 -29.13 -21.88
N GLU A 169 8.16 -29.29 -20.77
CA GLU A 169 9.32 -30.16 -20.60
C GLU A 169 8.92 -31.58 -20.16
#